data_62ec0fb48c72f266bce0cbdb4a66db6f
#
_entry.id   62ec0fb48c72f266bce0cbdb4a66db6f
#
_cell.length_a   1.000
_cell.length_b   1.000
_cell.length_c   1.000
_cell.angle_alpha   90.00
_cell.angle_beta   90.00
_cell.angle_gamma   90.00
#
_symmetry.space_group_name_H-M   'P 1'
#
loop_
_entity.id
_entity.type
_entity.pdbx_description
1 polymer ?
#
loop_
_entity_poly.entity_id
_entity_poly.type
_entity_poly.pdbx_seq_one_letter_code
_entity_poly.pdbx_strand_id
1 'polypeptide(L)'
;MHHTNNTELSFSCLTPVVKTGGKFSVWLYQPRQDFIHNFFNAIRKVTSRFPLSFQYYFYMLTIFPASYIIKRIKGSKQNYREMIIDILDWFTPEFRWEHNHEEVATWYYKRQFTDIQVTTNHFFGFNIIGIKK
;
A
#
# COMPACT_ATOMS: atom_id res chain seq x y z
N MET A 1 -4.20 2.96 5.64
CA MET A 1 -3.20 3.74 6.42
C MET A 1 -2.18 4.41 5.50
N HIS A 2 -1.50 3.71 4.62
CA HIS A 2 -0.50 4.27 3.67
C HIS A 2 -1.06 5.20 2.59
N HIS A 3 -2.36 5.38 2.51
CA HIS A 3 -3.06 6.37 1.66
C HIS A 3 -3.55 7.59 2.45
N THR A 4 -3.13 7.78 3.69
CA THR A 4 -3.44 8.98 4.48
C THR A 4 -2.35 10.03 4.30
N ASN A 5 -2.63 11.27 4.69
CA ASN A 5 -1.65 12.36 4.63
C ASN A 5 -0.37 12.06 5.45
N ASN A 6 -0.51 11.36 6.58
CA ASN A 6 0.61 10.96 7.42
C ASN A 6 0.37 9.56 7.99
N THR A 7 1.19 8.61 7.59
CA THR A 7 1.05 7.19 7.96
C THR A 7 1.36 6.97 9.44
N GLU A 8 2.42 7.58 9.99
CA GLU A 8 2.79 7.42 11.40
C GLU A 8 1.71 8.02 12.33
N LEU A 9 1.14 9.16 11.96
CA LEU A 9 0.02 9.75 12.70
C LEU A 9 -1.20 8.82 12.69
N SER A 10 -1.55 8.28 11.53
CA SER A 10 -2.66 7.33 11.40
C SER A 10 -2.43 6.06 12.22
N PHE A 11 -1.21 5.54 12.22
CA PHE A 11 -0.80 4.43 13.10
C PHE A 11 -1.02 4.81 14.57
N SER A 12 -0.55 5.99 14.96
CA SER A 12 -0.66 6.49 16.34
C SER A 12 -2.10 6.65 16.82
N CYS A 13 -3.01 7.07 15.93
CA CYS A 13 -4.43 7.22 16.25
C CYS A 13 -5.14 5.87 16.44
N LEU A 14 -4.64 4.80 15.82
CA LEU A 14 -5.23 3.46 15.93
C LEU A 14 -4.73 2.68 17.16
N THR A 15 -3.52 2.97 17.62
CA THR A 15 -2.90 2.20 18.72
C THR A 15 -3.64 2.28 20.07
N PRO A 16 -4.34 3.39 20.45
CA PRO A 16 -5.07 3.44 21.71
C PRO A 16 -6.27 2.49 21.79
N VAL A 17 -6.85 2.10 20.65
CA VAL A 17 -8.00 1.17 20.63
C VAL A 17 -7.59 -0.29 20.78
N VAL A 18 -6.29 -0.57 20.72
CA VAL A 18 -5.75 -1.93 20.93
C VAL A 18 -5.64 -2.16 22.43
N LYS A 19 -6.30 -3.21 22.92
CA LYS A 19 -6.26 -3.63 24.33
C LYS A 19 -4.85 -4.14 24.70
N THR A 20 -4.47 -4.02 25.98
CA THR A 20 -3.30 -4.69 26.55
C THR A 20 -3.33 -6.19 26.22
N GLY A 21 -2.23 -6.75 25.75
CA GLY A 21 -2.12 -8.12 25.25
C GLY A 21 -2.70 -8.30 23.83
N GLY A 22 -3.35 -7.28 23.27
CA GLY A 22 -3.91 -7.32 21.91
C GLY A 22 -2.83 -7.25 20.83
N LYS A 23 -3.09 -7.93 19.72
CA LYS A 23 -2.22 -7.91 18.53
C LYS A 23 -2.67 -6.81 17.58
N PHE A 24 -1.72 -6.03 17.08
CA PHE A 24 -1.93 -5.05 16.04
C PHE A 24 -1.06 -5.39 14.84
N SER A 25 -1.67 -5.50 13.68
CA SER A 25 -0.99 -5.87 12.45
C SER A 25 -1.28 -4.82 11.37
N VAL A 26 -0.25 -4.41 10.64
CA VAL A 26 -0.39 -3.49 9.51
C VAL A 26 0.37 -4.00 8.31
N TRP A 27 -0.23 -3.80 7.13
CA TRP A 27 0.44 -4.02 5.87
C TRP A 27 0.78 -2.67 5.23
N LEU A 28 2.05 -2.50 4.78
CA LEU A 28 2.55 -1.26 4.18
C LEU A 28 3.40 -1.55 2.95
N TYR A 29 3.40 -0.61 2.02
CA TYR A 29 4.30 -0.65 0.87
C TYR A 29 5.75 -0.43 1.31
N GLN A 30 6.68 -1.18 0.69
CA GLN A 30 8.11 -0.96 0.88
C GLN A 30 8.71 -0.13 -0.26
N PRO A 31 9.77 0.67 0.02
CA PRO A 31 10.45 1.48 -0.97
C PRO A 31 11.01 0.64 -2.11
N ARG A 32 10.84 1.12 -3.32
CA ARG A 32 11.40 0.53 -4.52
C ARG A 32 12.13 1.58 -5.34
N GLN A 33 13.30 1.24 -5.86
CA GLN A 33 14.16 2.15 -6.62
C GLN A 33 14.26 1.75 -8.10
N ASP A 34 13.37 0.87 -8.60
CA ASP A 34 13.39 0.50 -10.00
C ASP A 34 12.76 1.57 -10.90
N PHE A 35 13.27 1.66 -12.12
CA PHE A 35 12.82 2.65 -13.12
C PHE A 35 11.32 2.56 -13.40
N ILE A 36 10.79 1.35 -13.50
CA ILE A 36 9.36 1.12 -13.80
C ILE A 36 8.49 1.68 -12.67
N HIS A 37 8.88 1.44 -11.42
CA HIS A 37 8.19 1.95 -10.26
C HIS A 37 8.19 3.49 -10.22
N ASN A 38 9.34 4.11 -10.46
CA ASN A 38 9.47 5.57 -10.51
C ASN A 38 8.63 6.18 -11.64
N PHE A 39 8.60 5.54 -12.80
CA PHE A 39 7.77 5.96 -13.93
C PHE A 39 6.27 5.93 -13.58
N PHE A 40 5.77 4.85 -13.00
CA PHE A 40 4.38 4.75 -12.57
C PHE A 40 4.04 5.72 -11.44
N ASN A 41 4.95 5.97 -10.50
CA ASN A 41 4.77 6.99 -9.48
C ASN A 41 4.67 8.41 -10.07
N ALA A 42 5.43 8.71 -11.11
CA ALA A 42 5.32 9.99 -11.81
C ALA A 42 3.94 10.14 -12.48
N ILE A 43 3.46 9.11 -13.20
CA ILE A 43 2.10 9.09 -13.77
C ILE A 43 1.07 9.33 -12.66
N ARG A 44 1.13 8.59 -11.57
CA ARG A 44 0.21 8.71 -10.44
C ARG A 44 0.17 10.15 -9.88
N LYS A 45 1.32 10.76 -9.63
CA LYS A 45 1.41 12.13 -9.09
C LYS A 45 0.70 13.17 -9.97
N VAL A 46 0.66 12.94 -11.27
CA VAL A 46 -0.05 13.81 -12.22
C VAL A 46 -1.52 13.46 -12.25
N THR A 47 -1.84 12.18 -12.46
CA THR A 47 -3.22 11.73 -12.71
C THR A 47 -4.10 11.76 -11.46
N SER A 48 -3.54 11.59 -10.25
CA SER A 48 -4.29 11.67 -9.00
C SER A 48 -4.96 13.03 -8.74
N ARG A 49 -4.54 14.08 -9.47
CA ARG A 49 -5.12 15.43 -9.39
C ARG A 49 -6.35 15.62 -10.26
N PHE A 50 -6.63 14.68 -11.16
CA PHE A 50 -7.79 14.76 -12.04
C PHE A 50 -9.04 14.11 -11.40
N PRO A 51 -10.24 14.44 -11.88
CA PRO A 51 -11.47 13.78 -11.42
C PRO A 51 -11.41 12.27 -11.60
N LEU A 52 -12.04 11.52 -10.68
CA LEU A 52 -12.02 10.06 -10.68
C LEU A 52 -12.52 9.44 -11.97
N SER A 53 -13.53 10.05 -12.60
CA SER A 53 -14.06 9.60 -13.90
C SER A 53 -13.01 9.67 -15.00
N PHE A 54 -12.23 10.76 -15.05
CA PHE A 54 -11.13 10.88 -16.01
C PHE A 54 -10.07 9.82 -15.74
N GLN A 55 -9.66 9.65 -14.49
CA GLN A 55 -8.67 8.65 -14.08
C GLN A 55 -9.12 7.24 -14.50
N TYR A 56 -10.39 6.89 -14.26
CA TYR A 56 -10.95 5.60 -14.62
C TYR A 56 -10.80 5.33 -16.13
N TYR A 57 -11.28 6.22 -16.98
CA TYR A 57 -11.20 6.04 -18.44
C TYR A 57 -9.75 6.04 -18.94
N PHE A 58 -8.93 6.91 -18.40
CA PHE A 58 -7.50 6.98 -18.73
C PHE A 58 -6.80 5.66 -18.45
N TYR A 59 -6.98 5.09 -17.24
CA TYR A 59 -6.34 3.82 -16.89
C TYR A 59 -6.94 2.64 -17.64
N MET A 60 -8.22 2.66 -17.93
CA MET A 60 -8.87 1.62 -18.73
C MET A 60 -8.34 1.56 -20.15
N LEU A 61 -8.00 2.71 -20.75
CA LEU A 61 -7.49 2.76 -22.11
C LEU A 61 -5.98 2.53 -22.20
N THR A 62 -5.22 2.89 -21.17
CA THR A 62 -3.74 2.87 -21.22
C THR A 62 -3.13 1.70 -20.44
N ILE A 63 -3.44 1.57 -19.15
CA ILE A 63 -2.78 0.64 -18.23
C ILE A 63 -3.46 -0.74 -18.21
N PHE A 64 -4.80 -0.74 -18.23
CA PHE A 64 -5.55 -1.97 -18.10
C PHE A 64 -5.25 -3.01 -19.18
N PRO A 65 -5.19 -2.70 -20.51
CA PRO A 65 -4.94 -3.70 -21.53
C PRO A 65 -3.60 -4.41 -21.33
N ALA A 66 -2.54 -3.66 -21.06
CA ALA A 66 -1.22 -4.22 -20.78
C ALA A 66 -1.20 -5.05 -19.50
N SER A 67 -1.79 -4.54 -18.41
CA SER A 67 -1.92 -5.25 -17.15
C SER A 67 -2.71 -6.54 -17.29
N TYR A 68 -3.81 -6.52 -18.03
CA TYR A 68 -4.64 -7.68 -18.31
C TYR A 68 -3.85 -8.78 -19.02
N ILE A 69 -3.16 -8.44 -20.11
CA ILE A 69 -2.36 -9.39 -20.86
C ILE A 69 -1.27 -10.00 -19.99
N ILE A 70 -0.48 -9.17 -19.29
CA ILE A 70 0.61 -9.63 -18.44
C ILE A 70 0.10 -10.55 -17.31
N LYS A 71 -1.00 -10.17 -16.64
CA LYS A 71 -1.59 -10.99 -15.57
C LYS A 71 -2.11 -12.33 -16.11
N ARG A 72 -2.72 -12.38 -17.31
CA ARG A 72 -3.17 -13.63 -17.93
C ARG A 72 -2.02 -14.54 -18.31
N ILE A 73 -0.95 -14.01 -18.88
CA ILE A 73 0.27 -14.78 -19.19
C ILE A 73 0.89 -15.35 -17.91
N LYS A 74 0.86 -14.60 -16.81
CA LYS A 74 1.34 -15.07 -15.48
C LYS A 74 0.38 -16.02 -14.75
N GLY A 75 -0.74 -16.41 -15.37
CA GLY A 75 -1.70 -17.36 -14.81
C GLY A 75 -2.60 -16.78 -13.72
N SER A 76 -2.74 -15.46 -13.63
CA SER A 76 -3.65 -14.83 -12.67
C SER A 76 -5.09 -15.24 -12.93
N LYS A 77 -5.80 -15.66 -11.86
CA LYS A 77 -7.22 -16.01 -11.88
C LYS A 77 -8.13 -14.83 -11.57
N GLN A 78 -7.58 -13.64 -11.33
CA GLN A 78 -8.36 -12.44 -11.05
C GLN A 78 -9.37 -12.18 -12.18
N ASN A 79 -10.58 -11.79 -11.78
CA ASN A 79 -11.58 -11.35 -12.73
C ASN A 79 -11.29 -9.89 -13.18
N TYR A 80 -12.00 -9.45 -14.19
CA TYR A 80 -11.88 -8.11 -14.76
C TYR A 80 -12.08 -6.99 -13.71
N ARG A 81 -13.08 -7.13 -12.82
CA ARG A 81 -13.38 -6.12 -11.78
C ARG A 81 -12.26 -6.01 -10.75
N GLU A 82 -11.74 -7.14 -10.31
CA GLU A 82 -10.59 -7.18 -9.37
C GLU A 82 -9.36 -6.50 -9.98
N MET A 83 -9.09 -6.73 -11.25
CA MET A 83 -7.96 -6.08 -11.93
C MET A 83 -8.11 -4.56 -12.03
N ILE A 84 -9.35 -4.08 -12.24
CA ILE A 84 -9.62 -2.64 -12.27
C ILE A 84 -9.44 -2.04 -10.87
N ILE A 85 -9.97 -2.70 -9.83
CA ILE A 85 -9.82 -2.25 -8.44
C ILE A 85 -8.34 -2.13 -8.08
N ASP A 86 -7.52 -3.13 -8.44
CA ASP A 86 -6.07 -3.09 -8.22
C ASP A 86 -5.41 -1.87 -8.89
N ILE A 87 -5.80 -1.57 -10.13
CA ILE A 87 -5.26 -0.41 -10.86
C ILE A 87 -5.68 0.89 -10.20
N LEU A 88 -6.96 1.03 -9.85
CA LEU A 88 -7.46 2.22 -9.18
C LEU A 88 -6.83 2.41 -7.80
N ASP A 89 -6.69 1.35 -7.00
CA ASP A 89 -6.01 1.41 -5.70
C ASP A 89 -4.55 1.86 -5.83
N TRP A 90 -3.90 1.47 -6.91
CA TRP A 90 -2.50 1.81 -7.14
C TRP A 90 -2.27 3.24 -7.63
N PHE A 91 -3.16 3.76 -8.48
CA PHE A 91 -2.94 5.00 -9.21
C PHE A 91 -3.83 6.17 -8.76
N THR A 92 -4.97 5.91 -8.11
CA THR A 92 -5.92 6.96 -7.74
C THR A 92 -5.53 7.72 -6.47
N PRO A 93 -4.96 7.09 -5.41
CA PRO A 93 -4.67 7.80 -4.18
C PRO A 93 -3.65 8.91 -4.38
N GLU A 94 -3.95 10.11 -3.86
CA GLU A 94 -3.02 11.23 -3.83
C GLU A 94 -1.78 10.89 -3.00
N PHE A 95 -1.99 10.28 -1.84
CA PHE A 95 -0.93 9.83 -0.95
C PHE A 95 -0.72 8.33 -1.10
N ARG A 96 0.51 7.93 -1.29
CA ARG A 96 0.98 6.55 -1.28
C ARG A 96 2.39 6.52 -0.71
N TRP A 97 2.44 6.25 0.58
CA TRP A 97 3.70 6.21 1.32
C TRP A 97 4.30 4.81 1.29
N GLU A 98 5.61 4.78 1.24
CA GLU A 98 6.43 3.58 1.30
C GLU A 98 7.33 3.68 2.51
N HIS A 99 7.43 2.61 3.28
CA HIS A 99 8.13 2.59 4.56
C HIS A 99 9.03 1.38 4.67
N ASN A 100 10.18 1.55 5.34
CA ASN A 100 11.02 0.44 5.73
C ASN A 100 10.46 -0.23 6.98
N HIS A 101 10.63 -1.55 7.09
CA HIS A 101 10.14 -2.30 8.25
C HIS A 101 10.81 -1.86 9.57
N GLU A 102 12.06 -1.38 9.53
CA GLU A 102 12.77 -0.82 10.70
C GLU A 102 12.12 0.49 11.19
N GLU A 103 11.76 1.38 10.26
CA GLU A 103 11.03 2.61 10.57
C GLU A 103 9.70 2.28 11.26
N VAL A 104 8.94 1.36 10.68
CA VAL A 104 7.63 0.97 11.22
C VAL A 104 7.77 0.26 12.57
N ALA A 105 8.77 -0.58 12.76
CA ALA A 105 9.08 -1.19 14.07
C ALA A 105 9.32 -0.12 15.15
N THR A 106 9.97 0.99 14.78
CA THR A 106 10.17 2.12 15.70
C THR A 106 8.84 2.75 16.14
N TRP A 107 7.83 2.83 15.24
CA TRP A 107 6.50 3.30 15.63
C TRP A 107 5.82 2.40 16.66
N TYR A 108 5.96 1.08 16.50
CA TYR A 108 5.46 0.11 17.47
C TYR A 108 6.14 0.29 18.84
N TYR A 109 7.47 0.40 18.89
CA TYR A 109 8.20 0.62 20.14
C TYR A 109 7.79 1.90 20.85
N LYS A 110 7.67 3.01 20.13
CA LYS A 110 7.19 4.31 20.68
C LYS A 110 5.79 4.20 21.31
N ARG A 111 4.98 3.23 20.89
CA ARG A 111 3.59 3.02 21.36
C ARG A 111 3.44 1.81 22.30
N GLN A 112 4.54 1.40 22.92
CA GLN A 112 4.57 0.34 23.93
C GLN A 112 4.11 -1.03 23.40
N PHE A 113 4.46 -1.39 22.18
CA PHE A 113 4.31 -2.74 21.67
C PHE A 113 5.59 -3.54 21.83
N THR A 114 5.43 -4.85 22.03
CA THR A 114 6.49 -5.86 22.12
C THR A 114 6.28 -6.93 21.07
N ASP A 115 7.20 -7.90 21.00
CA ASP A 115 7.14 -9.04 20.08
C ASP A 115 6.87 -8.61 18.64
N ILE A 116 7.59 -7.58 18.20
CA ILE A 116 7.43 -6.98 16.89
C ILE A 116 8.09 -7.89 15.87
N GLN A 117 7.29 -8.37 14.91
CA GLN A 117 7.73 -9.32 13.89
C GLN A 117 7.21 -8.94 12.51
N VAL A 118 8.06 -9.06 11.50
CA VAL A 118 7.66 -9.02 10.11
C VAL A 118 7.14 -10.40 9.72
N THR A 119 5.84 -10.53 9.54
CA THR A 119 5.18 -11.83 9.28
C THR A 119 5.18 -12.21 7.81
N THR A 120 5.13 -11.22 6.92
CA THR A 120 5.29 -11.43 5.48
C THR A 120 6.12 -10.29 4.90
N ASN A 121 6.99 -10.64 3.95
CA ASN A 121 7.78 -9.67 3.20
C ASN A 121 7.71 -10.06 1.73
N HIS A 122 6.99 -9.27 0.94
CA HIS A 122 6.79 -9.47 -0.49
C HIS A 122 7.39 -8.32 -1.29
N PHE A 123 7.52 -8.53 -2.58
CA PHE A 123 8.10 -7.55 -3.50
C PHE A 123 7.44 -6.15 -3.44
N PHE A 124 6.15 -6.06 -3.11
CA PHE A 124 5.42 -4.78 -3.05
C PHE A 124 5.30 -4.19 -1.65
N GLY A 125 5.42 -5.00 -0.61
CA GLY A 125 5.22 -4.55 0.75
C GLY A 125 5.37 -5.67 1.77
N PHE A 126 5.21 -5.32 3.02
CA PHE A 126 5.39 -6.21 4.15
C PHE A 126 4.24 -6.09 5.15
N ASN A 127 4.05 -7.14 5.90
CA ASN A 127 3.14 -7.13 7.05
C ASN A 127 3.96 -7.22 8.33
N ILE A 128 3.69 -6.32 9.27
CA ILE A 128 4.34 -6.27 10.58
C ILE A 128 3.29 -6.33 11.68
N ILE A 129 3.57 -7.07 12.72
CA ILE A 129 2.68 -7.29 13.87
C ILE A 129 3.43 -7.00 15.16
N GLY A 130 2.72 -6.50 16.16
CA GLY A 130 3.23 -6.34 17.53
C GLY A 130 2.13 -6.59 18.56
N ILE A 131 2.52 -6.87 19.81
CA ILE A 131 1.62 -7.10 20.95
C ILE A 131 1.66 -5.88 21.86
N LYS A 132 0.50 -5.33 22.19
CA LYS A 132 0.38 -4.18 23.10
C LYS A 132 0.71 -4.57 24.53
N LYS A 133 1.62 -3.80 25.19
CA LYS A 133 1.89 -3.94 26.62
C LYS A 133 0.74 -3.46 27.47
#